data_7eaeb2d9bc0b1dff66f991a24207ec75
#
_entry.id   7eaeb2d9bc0b1dff66f991a24207ec75
#
_cell.length_a   1.000
_cell.length_b   1.000
_cell.length_c   1.000
_cell.angle_alpha   90.00
_cell.angle_beta   90.00
_cell.angle_gamma   90.00
#
_symmetry.space_group_name_H-M   'P 1'
#
loop_
_entity.id
_entity.type
_entity.pdbx_description
1 polymer ?
#
loop_
_entity_poly.entity_id
_entity_poly.type
_entity_poly.pdbx_seq_one_letter_code
_entity_poly.pdbx_strand_id
1 'polypeptide(L)'
;MDGPLTVTQTLAGDQMVVWASTASPYPVTLSWNELGERPQPVVLTPGQPRELASRVLALGHAQTMYQIEYVWAPGAMGIREARVAHPLSDPMEMAQGPHGDFSHQGKFAYDWAVPEGTVIRAMASGWVIEVEDRFTDGGLGSAMRDQANYIHIIHTDGSIARYVHLMPGGADVSVGSFVTEGEPIGRTGNTGFSSGPHLHVEIVRLNSDIWPETIPITFFRRPTVAQDIP
;
A
#
# COMPACT_ATOMS: atom_id res chain seq x y z
N MET A 1 0.94 -13.76 -15.53
CA MET A 1 -0.28 -12.96 -15.33
C MET A 1 0.00 -11.61 -15.92
N ASP A 2 -0.75 -11.23 -16.93
CA ASP A 2 -0.65 -9.89 -17.50
C ASP A 2 -1.04 -8.91 -16.38
N GLY A 3 -0.09 -8.04 -16.01
CA GLY A 3 -0.32 -7.05 -14.93
C GLY A 3 -1.36 -6.01 -15.37
N PRO A 4 -1.84 -5.16 -14.46
CA PRO A 4 -2.81 -4.12 -14.78
C PRO A 4 -2.24 -3.01 -15.69
N LEU A 5 -0.99 -3.12 -16.11
CA LEU A 5 -0.26 -2.11 -16.87
C LEU A 5 -0.29 -2.42 -18.36
N THR A 6 -0.56 -1.39 -19.16
CA THR A 6 -0.43 -1.42 -20.63
C THR A 6 0.54 -0.32 -21.06
N VAL A 7 1.59 -0.69 -21.79
CA VAL A 7 2.50 0.26 -22.46
C VAL A 7 2.32 0.11 -23.96
N THR A 8 2.04 1.21 -24.64
CA THR A 8 1.81 1.24 -26.08
C THR A 8 2.71 2.27 -26.76
N GLN A 9 3.07 2.00 -28.02
CA GLN A 9 3.79 2.92 -28.88
C GLN A 9 2.89 3.28 -30.06
N THR A 10 2.78 4.56 -30.35
CA THR A 10 1.98 5.07 -31.48
C THR A 10 2.83 5.98 -32.33
N LEU A 11 2.62 5.90 -33.66
CA LEU A 11 3.26 6.80 -34.63
C LEU A 11 2.24 7.87 -35.02
N ALA A 12 2.62 9.14 -34.80
CA ALA A 12 1.84 10.31 -35.20
C ALA A 12 2.67 11.16 -36.13
N GLY A 13 2.52 10.96 -37.46
CA GLY A 13 3.40 11.58 -38.45
C GLY A 13 4.82 10.99 -38.40
N ASP A 14 5.80 11.85 -38.11
CA ASP A 14 7.22 11.50 -37.93
C ASP A 14 7.57 11.34 -36.43
N GLN A 15 6.59 11.43 -35.54
CA GLN A 15 6.78 11.39 -34.10
C GLN A 15 6.31 10.04 -33.52
N MET A 16 7.21 9.35 -32.84
CA MET A 16 6.86 8.18 -31.99
C MET A 16 6.51 8.66 -30.61
N VAL A 17 5.35 8.23 -30.12
CA VAL A 17 4.87 8.54 -28.77
C VAL A 17 4.65 7.26 -27.99
N VAL A 18 5.18 7.21 -26.77
CA VAL A 18 5.03 6.10 -25.84
C VAL A 18 4.00 6.47 -24.76
N TRP A 19 3.00 5.65 -24.60
CA TRP A 19 1.94 5.82 -23.64
C TRP A 19 1.96 4.71 -22.61
N ALA A 20 1.61 5.03 -21.36
CA ALA A 20 1.30 4.05 -20.34
C ALA A 20 -0.09 4.29 -19.76
N SER A 21 -0.78 3.22 -19.45
CA SER A 21 -2.08 3.25 -18.77
C SER A 21 -2.20 2.07 -17.81
N THR A 22 -3.11 2.18 -16.84
CA THR A 22 -3.41 1.11 -15.91
C THR A 22 -4.88 0.76 -15.90
N ALA A 23 -5.19 -0.53 -15.86
CA ALA A 23 -6.53 -1.07 -15.63
C ALA A 23 -6.80 -1.30 -14.12
N SER A 24 -5.81 -1.05 -13.25
CA SER A 24 -5.99 -1.11 -11.80
C SER A 24 -7.04 -0.09 -11.34
N PRO A 25 -7.86 -0.39 -10.34
CA PRO A 25 -8.78 0.57 -9.75
C PRO A 25 -8.08 1.59 -8.82
N TYR A 26 -6.79 1.42 -8.56
CA TYR A 26 -5.96 2.26 -7.67
C TYR A 26 -4.71 2.75 -8.41
N PRO A 27 -4.02 3.79 -7.89
CA PRO A 27 -2.78 4.29 -8.48
C PRO A 27 -1.68 3.23 -8.54
N VAL A 28 -0.90 3.27 -9.63
CA VAL A 28 0.25 2.39 -9.85
C VAL A 28 1.45 3.27 -10.20
N THR A 29 2.58 3.06 -9.55
CA THR A 29 3.84 3.70 -9.94
C THR A 29 4.57 2.80 -10.91
N LEU A 30 4.92 3.38 -12.05
CA LEU A 30 5.75 2.80 -13.10
C LEU A 30 7.11 3.49 -13.07
N SER A 31 8.18 2.75 -12.89
CA SER A 31 9.55 3.22 -13.14
C SER A 31 10.00 2.70 -14.50
N TRP A 32 10.38 3.58 -15.39
CA TRP A 32 10.75 3.25 -16.76
C TRP A 32 12.01 3.99 -17.17
N ASN A 33 12.73 3.47 -18.15
CA ASN A 33 13.89 4.10 -18.75
C ASN A 33 13.95 3.81 -20.24
N GLU A 34 14.50 4.74 -21.00
CA GLU A 34 15.06 4.46 -22.30
C GLU A 34 16.46 3.87 -22.11
N LEU A 35 16.88 2.98 -23.00
CA LEU A 35 18.16 2.28 -22.90
C LEU A 35 19.32 3.26 -22.67
N GLY A 36 19.98 3.16 -21.51
CA GLY A 36 21.12 4.01 -21.12
C GLY A 36 20.77 5.29 -20.35
N GLU A 37 19.49 5.58 -20.10
CA GLU A 37 19.05 6.69 -19.26
C GLU A 37 18.74 6.25 -17.81
N ARG A 38 18.64 7.20 -16.90
CA ARG A 38 18.21 6.90 -15.53
C ARG A 38 16.71 6.61 -15.48
N PRO A 39 16.26 5.62 -14.71
CA PRO A 39 14.84 5.35 -14.54
C PRO A 39 14.06 6.59 -14.10
N GLN A 40 12.89 6.79 -14.71
CA GLN A 40 11.99 7.90 -14.44
C GLN A 40 10.70 7.34 -13.83
N PRO A 41 10.45 7.54 -12.53
CA PRO A 41 9.20 7.09 -11.94
C PRO A 41 8.04 8.00 -12.32
N VAL A 42 6.89 7.39 -12.61
CA VAL A 42 5.65 8.09 -12.92
C VAL A 42 4.47 7.40 -12.25
N VAL A 43 3.56 8.19 -11.69
CA VAL A 43 2.31 7.65 -11.12
C VAL A 43 1.24 7.64 -12.22
N LEU A 44 0.68 6.46 -12.45
CA LEU A 44 -0.46 6.25 -13.35
C LEU A 44 -1.74 6.26 -12.51
N THR A 45 -2.68 7.10 -12.90
CA THR A 45 -4.01 7.19 -12.29
C THR A 45 -5.00 6.33 -13.09
N PRO A 46 -5.94 5.64 -12.44
CA PRO A 46 -6.95 4.85 -13.13
C PRO A 46 -7.68 5.64 -14.21
N GLY A 47 -7.80 5.04 -15.41
CA GLY A 47 -8.51 5.66 -16.53
C GLY A 47 -7.84 6.85 -17.20
N GLN A 48 -6.61 7.22 -16.79
CA GLN A 48 -5.87 8.35 -17.37
C GLN A 48 -4.56 7.85 -18.02
N PRO A 49 -4.54 7.61 -19.35
CA PRO A 49 -3.30 7.32 -20.05
C PRO A 49 -2.29 8.46 -19.89
N ARG A 50 -1.02 8.13 -19.76
CA ARG A 50 0.06 9.10 -19.59
C ARG A 50 1.11 8.91 -20.66
N GLU A 51 1.50 10.02 -21.30
CA GLU A 51 2.65 10.05 -22.18
C GLU A 51 3.94 9.91 -21.36
N LEU A 52 4.78 8.95 -21.73
CA LEU A 52 6.08 8.71 -21.11
C LEU A 52 7.18 9.40 -21.89
N ALA A 53 7.16 9.27 -23.22
CA ALA A 53 8.16 9.85 -24.10
C ALA A 53 7.54 10.21 -25.45
N SER A 54 8.15 11.21 -26.11
CA SER A 54 7.80 11.61 -27.46
C SER A 54 9.07 11.99 -28.20
N ARG A 55 9.32 11.37 -29.36
CA ARG A 55 10.52 11.63 -30.16
C ARG A 55 10.19 11.71 -31.63
N VAL A 56 10.83 12.68 -32.32
CA VAL A 56 10.81 12.79 -33.79
C VAL A 56 11.75 11.73 -34.36
N LEU A 57 11.24 10.89 -35.25
CA LEU A 57 12.03 9.89 -35.96
C LEU A 57 12.77 10.55 -37.10
N ALA A 58 14.09 10.33 -37.23
CA ALA A 58 14.83 10.74 -38.40
C ALA A 58 14.33 9.97 -39.63
N LEU A 59 14.21 10.65 -40.77
CA LEU A 59 13.78 10.08 -42.04
C LEU A 59 14.57 8.79 -42.36
N GLY A 60 13.88 7.67 -42.48
CA GLY A 60 14.44 6.36 -42.80
C GLY A 60 14.60 5.38 -41.66
N HIS A 61 14.24 5.72 -40.41
CA HIS A 61 14.34 4.84 -39.21
C HIS A 61 12.99 4.36 -38.66
N ALA A 62 11.99 4.25 -39.50
CA ALA A 62 10.61 3.86 -39.13
C ALA A 62 10.46 2.45 -38.54
N GLN A 63 11.54 1.69 -38.33
CA GLN A 63 11.51 0.32 -37.79
C GLN A 63 12.21 0.16 -36.44
N THR A 64 12.76 1.20 -35.84
CA THR A 64 13.41 1.08 -34.53
C THR A 64 12.33 1.23 -33.45
N MET A 65 11.78 0.11 -33.01
CA MET A 65 10.95 0.10 -31.79
C MET A 65 11.83 0.46 -30.60
N TYR A 66 11.39 1.40 -29.78
CA TYR A 66 12.05 1.72 -28.51
C TYR A 66 12.05 0.50 -27.61
N GLN A 67 13.22 0.09 -27.13
CA GLN A 67 13.33 -0.84 -26.03
C GLN A 67 13.11 -0.04 -24.74
N ILE A 68 11.97 -0.26 -24.08
CA ILE A 68 11.63 0.34 -22.79
C ILE A 68 11.67 -0.78 -21.78
N GLU A 69 12.54 -0.63 -20.79
CA GLU A 69 12.50 -1.46 -19.59
C GLU A 69 11.68 -0.75 -18.54
N TYR A 70 10.80 -1.50 -17.86
CA TYR A 70 9.99 -0.95 -16.78
C TYR A 70 9.74 -1.96 -15.67
N VAL A 71 9.60 -1.43 -14.47
CA VAL A 71 9.06 -2.11 -13.28
C VAL A 71 7.90 -1.30 -12.73
N TRP A 72 6.95 -1.96 -12.10
CA TRP A 72 5.80 -1.29 -11.53
C TRP A 72 5.46 -1.85 -10.15
N ALA A 73 4.79 -1.05 -9.32
CA ALA A 73 4.25 -1.44 -8.02
C ALA A 73 2.92 -0.71 -7.75
N PRO A 74 2.00 -1.31 -6.98
CA PRO A 74 0.84 -0.58 -6.47
C PRO A 74 1.30 0.55 -5.55
N GLY A 75 0.60 1.69 -5.58
CA GLY A 75 0.89 2.82 -4.71
C GLY A 75 1.35 4.07 -5.44
N ALA A 76 1.52 5.11 -4.69
CA ALA A 76 1.96 6.42 -5.18
C ALA A 76 3.18 6.93 -4.43
N MET A 77 3.87 7.85 -5.08
CA MET A 77 5.02 8.59 -4.56
C MET A 77 4.57 9.98 -4.04
N GLY A 78 5.46 10.62 -3.28
CA GLY A 78 5.30 12.03 -2.92
C GLY A 78 4.40 12.32 -1.72
N ILE A 79 3.72 11.32 -1.17
CA ILE A 79 2.94 11.45 0.06
C ILE A 79 3.92 11.65 1.23
N ARG A 80 3.74 12.69 2.04
CA ARG A 80 4.67 13.02 3.13
C ARG A 80 4.19 12.60 4.51
N GLU A 81 2.87 12.59 4.70
CA GLU A 81 2.20 12.20 5.93
C GLU A 81 0.80 11.68 5.59
N ALA A 82 0.24 10.87 6.47
CA ALA A 82 -1.15 10.41 6.37
C ALA A 82 -1.97 10.96 7.54
N ARG A 83 -3.18 11.44 7.25
CA ARG A 83 -4.16 11.79 8.25
C ARG A 83 -5.37 10.87 8.12
N VAL A 84 -5.53 9.98 9.09
CA VAL A 84 -6.47 8.85 8.99
C VAL A 84 -7.23 8.63 10.29
N ALA A 85 -8.34 7.91 10.23
CA ALA A 85 -9.09 7.51 11.40
C ALA A 85 -8.30 6.51 12.26
N HIS A 86 -8.52 6.53 13.57
CA HIS A 86 -7.90 5.55 14.45
C HIS A 86 -8.46 4.14 14.15
N PRO A 87 -7.59 3.08 14.05
CA PRO A 87 -8.02 1.73 13.67
C PRO A 87 -8.80 0.99 14.76
N LEU A 88 -8.76 1.48 16.00
CA LEU A 88 -9.48 0.92 17.15
C LEU A 88 -10.58 1.88 17.59
N SER A 89 -11.72 1.34 18.03
CA SER A 89 -12.86 2.16 18.51
C SER A 89 -12.52 2.89 19.80
N ASP A 90 -11.89 2.17 20.75
CA ASP A 90 -11.46 2.74 22.02
C ASP A 90 -9.96 3.02 21.96
N PRO A 91 -9.53 4.24 22.30
CA PRO A 91 -8.12 4.55 22.32
C PRO A 91 -7.44 3.81 23.45
N MET A 92 -6.49 2.98 23.08
CA MET A 92 -5.59 2.30 24.01
C MET A 92 -4.29 3.08 24.11
N GLU A 93 -3.56 2.89 25.19
CA GLU A 93 -2.22 3.41 25.32
C GLU A 93 -1.30 2.78 24.25
N MET A 94 -0.50 3.61 23.61
CA MET A 94 0.47 3.15 22.61
C MET A 94 1.60 2.40 23.31
N ALA A 95 1.77 1.13 22.96
CA ALA A 95 2.83 0.28 23.53
C ALA A 95 4.21 0.59 22.89
N GLN A 96 4.23 0.87 21.58
CA GLN A 96 5.43 1.33 20.87
C GLN A 96 5.03 2.31 19.76
N GLY A 97 5.72 3.44 19.72
CA GLY A 97 5.51 4.48 18.70
C GLY A 97 6.56 4.48 17.60
N PRO A 98 6.55 5.54 16.76
CA PRO A 98 7.54 5.75 15.72
C PRO A 98 8.97 5.70 16.26
N HIS A 99 9.85 5.07 15.50
CA HIS A 99 11.29 4.92 15.82
C HIS A 99 11.59 4.19 17.13
N GLY A 100 10.59 3.47 17.71
CA GLY A 100 10.77 2.69 18.93
C GLY A 100 11.89 1.65 18.83
N ASP A 101 12.60 1.42 19.92
CA ASP A 101 13.86 0.68 19.95
C ASP A 101 13.72 -0.83 19.68
N PHE A 102 12.53 -1.39 19.90
CA PHE A 102 12.34 -2.83 19.80
C PHE A 102 12.23 -3.31 18.34
N SER A 103 11.28 -2.77 17.56
CA SER A 103 11.00 -3.22 16.18
C SER A 103 10.76 -2.08 15.18
N HIS A 104 10.62 -0.82 15.66
CA HIS A 104 10.30 0.34 14.84
C HIS A 104 11.49 1.23 14.49
N GLN A 105 12.72 0.75 14.68
CA GLN A 105 13.94 1.52 14.37
C GLN A 105 13.92 2.01 12.92
N GLY A 106 13.95 3.35 12.74
CA GLY A 106 13.90 4.00 11.42
C GLY A 106 12.54 3.96 10.72
N LYS A 107 11.46 3.51 11.42
CA LYS A 107 10.11 3.38 10.85
C LYS A 107 9.10 4.27 11.57
N PHE A 108 8.11 4.77 10.83
CA PHE A 108 6.89 5.32 11.37
C PHE A 108 5.85 4.19 11.51
N ALA A 109 5.93 3.45 12.62
CA ALA A 109 5.03 2.35 12.94
C ALA A 109 4.48 2.51 14.36
N TYR A 110 3.32 1.91 14.63
CA TYR A 110 2.53 2.16 15.84
C TYR A 110 1.94 0.85 16.34
N ASP A 111 2.20 0.53 17.62
CA ASP A 111 1.68 -0.66 18.31
C ASP A 111 0.77 -0.26 19.46
N TRP A 112 -0.38 -0.91 19.53
CA TRP A 112 -1.29 -0.84 20.69
C TRP A 112 -1.48 -2.22 21.30
N ALA A 113 -1.14 -2.37 22.58
CA ALA A 113 -1.41 -3.59 23.33
C ALA A 113 -2.92 -3.73 23.52
N VAL A 114 -3.51 -4.72 22.87
CA VAL A 114 -4.94 -4.99 22.88
C VAL A 114 -5.18 -6.49 22.96
N PRO A 115 -6.29 -6.95 23.57
CA PRO A 115 -6.64 -8.37 23.58
C PRO A 115 -6.79 -8.93 22.16
N GLU A 116 -6.48 -10.21 21.99
CA GLU A 116 -6.82 -10.93 20.75
C GLU A 116 -8.32 -10.86 20.48
N GLY A 117 -8.70 -10.78 19.20
CA GLY A 117 -10.09 -10.66 18.77
C GLY A 117 -10.66 -9.24 18.83
N THR A 118 -9.87 -8.24 19.24
CA THR A 118 -10.28 -6.82 19.15
C THR A 118 -10.52 -6.44 17.69
N VAL A 119 -11.64 -5.78 17.41
CA VAL A 119 -12.03 -5.40 16.05
C VAL A 119 -11.09 -4.32 15.52
N ILE A 120 -10.49 -4.61 14.36
CA ILE A 120 -9.69 -3.68 13.56
C ILE A 120 -10.61 -3.00 12.55
N ARG A 121 -10.46 -1.69 12.36
CA ARG A 121 -11.23 -0.90 11.39
C ARG A 121 -10.33 -0.26 10.37
N ALA A 122 -10.80 -0.13 9.15
CA ALA A 122 -10.11 0.58 8.09
C ALA A 122 -9.81 2.03 8.49
N MET A 123 -8.54 2.42 8.44
CA MET A 123 -8.09 3.79 8.78
C MET A 123 -8.54 4.83 7.75
N ALA A 124 -8.69 4.43 6.49
CA ALA A 124 -9.23 5.22 5.39
C ALA A 124 -9.87 4.29 4.36
N SER A 125 -10.70 4.86 3.47
CA SER A 125 -11.30 4.08 2.39
C SER A 125 -10.26 3.65 1.35
N GLY A 126 -10.41 2.43 0.81
CA GLY A 126 -9.45 1.90 -0.15
C GLY A 126 -9.76 0.48 -0.61
N TRP A 127 -8.86 -0.09 -1.40
CA TRP A 127 -8.94 -1.46 -1.88
C TRP A 127 -8.01 -2.38 -1.10
N VAL A 128 -8.50 -3.54 -0.70
CA VAL A 128 -7.69 -4.60 -0.11
C VAL A 128 -6.81 -5.21 -1.20
N ILE A 129 -5.49 -5.11 -1.04
CA ILE A 129 -4.52 -5.61 -2.03
C ILE A 129 -3.81 -6.88 -1.60
N GLU A 130 -3.71 -7.13 -0.29
CA GLU A 130 -3.12 -8.34 0.26
C GLU A 130 -3.83 -8.75 1.54
N VAL A 131 -3.98 -10.05 1.75
CA VAL A 131 -4.48 -10.67 2.98
C VAL A 131 -3.68 -11.94 3.23
N GLU A 132 -3.19 -12.08 4.46
CA GLU A 132 -2.64 -13.32 4.99
C GLU A 132 -3.25 -13.56 6.36
N ASP A 133 -3.88 -14.71 6.60
CA ASP A 133 -4.54 -15.00 7.87
C ASP A 133 -4.46 -16.48 8.32
N ARG A 134 -3.53 -17.23 7.69
CA ARG A 134 -3.40 -18.69 7.94
C ARG A 134 -2.45 -19.05 9.07
N PHE A 135 -1.53 -18.16 9.46
CA PHE A 135 -0.54 -18.46 10.50
C PHE A 135 -1.18 -18.51 11.86
N THR A 136 -0.68 -19.44 12.70
CA THR A 136 -1.25 -19.71 14.05
C THR A 136 -0.32 -19.29 15.16
N ASP A 137 0.98 -19.15 14.89
CA ASP A 137 2.00 -19.01 15.92
C ASP A 137 2.59 -17.60 15.94
N GLY A 138 3.01 -17.17 17.13
CA GLY A 138 3.75 -15.92 17.36
C GLY A 138 4.87 -16.11 18.37
N GLY A 139 5.89 -15.25 18.30
CA GLY A 139 7.01 -15.30 19.22
C GLY A 139 8.20 -14.49 18.75
N LEU A 140 9.25 -14.39 19.58
CA LEU A 140 10.44 -13.57 19.31
C LEU A 140 11.51 -14.28 18.48
N GLY A 141 11.26 -15.49 18.01
CA GLY A 141 12.18 -16.23 17.16
C GLY A 141 12.31 -15.60 15.77
N SER A 142 13.51 -15.63 15.17
CA SER A 142 13.74 -15.08 13.83
C SER A 142 12.87 -15.75 12.74
N ALA A 143 12.51 -17.03 12.93
CA ALA A 143 11.60 -17.76 12.04
C ALA A 143 10.17 -17.19 12.02
N MET A 144 9.78 -16.42 13.03
CA MET A 144 8.45 -15.82 13.10
C MET A 144 8.30 -14.56 12.24
N ARG A 145 9.38 -13.97 11.73
CA ARG A 145 9.35 -12.70 11.00
C ARG A 145 8.45 -12.73 9.77
N ASP A 146 8.39 -13.87 9.09
CA ASP A 146 7.62 -14.05 7.85
C ASP A 146 6.30 -14.82 8.09
N GLN A 147 5.88 -14.95 9.37
CA GLN A 147 4.68 -15.71 9.75
C GLN A 147 3.60 -14.85 10.42
N ALA A 148 3.60 -13.56 10.14
CA ALA A 148 2.55 -12.68 10.63
C ALA A 148 1.33 -12.72 9.70
N ASN A 149 0.13 -12.71 10.29
CA ASN A 149 -1.09 -12.45 9.56
C ASN A 149 -1.29 -10.94 9.38
N TYR A 150 -1.80 -10.53 8.21
CA TYR A 150 -1.94 -9.10 7.89
C TYR A 150 -3.04 -8.82 6.87
N ILE A 151 -3.43 -7.55 6.82
CA ILE A 151 -4.25 -6.96 5.76
C ILE A 151 -3.54 -5.71 5.26
N HIS A 152 -3.39 -5.59 3.93
CA HIS A 152 -2.88 -4.38 3.29
C HIS A 152 -3.99 -3.72 2.47
N ILE A 153 -4.19 -2.41 2.69
CA ILE A 153 -5.20 -1.61 2.00
C ILE A 153 -4.53 -0.44 1.30
N ILE A 154 -4.70 -0.34 -0.02
CA ILE A 154 -4.27 0.83 -0.77
C ILE A 154 -5.38 1.88 -0.77
N HIS A 155 -5.08 3.07 -0.28
CA HIS A 155 -6.00 4.20 -0.24
C HIS A 155 -6.11 4.87 -1.61
N THR A 156 -7.08 5.74 -1.77
CA THR A 156 -7.33 6.46 -3.03
C THR A 156 -6.21 7.42 -3.42
N ASP A 157 -5.38 7.87 -2.47
CA ASP A 157 -4.18 8.67 -2.70
C ASP A 157 -2.95 7.84 -3.08
N GLY A 158 -3.06 6.51 -3.01
CA GLY A 158 -1.99 5.55 -3.31
C GLY A 158 -1.07 5.24 -2.13
N SER A 159 -1.35 5.74 -0.92
CA SER A 159 -0.70 5.24 0.29
C SER A 159 -1.23 3.86 0.65
N ILE A 160 -0.41 3.03 1.30
CA ILE A 160 -0.80 1.67 1.67
C ILE A 160 -0.76 1.53 3.18
N ALA A 161 -1.92 1.28 3.77
CA ALA A 161 -2.02 0.91 5.19
C ALA A 161 -1.76 -0.58 5.38
N ARG A 162 -0.97 -0.92 6.37
CA ARG A 162 -0.65 -2.29 6.79
C ARG A 162 -1.12 -2.50 8.21
N TYR A 163 -1.93 -3.53 8.41
CA TYR A 163 -2.45 -3.99 9.70
C TYR A 163 -1.87 -5.38 9.93
N VAL A 164 -1.11 -5.57 11.00
CA VAL A 164 -0.30 -6.77 11.19
C VAL A 164 -0.61 -7.43 12.54
N HIS A 165 -0.20 -8.70 12.67
CA HIS A 165 -0.39 -9.58 13.82
C HIS A 165 -1.85 -9.97 14.09
N LEU A 166 -2.66 -10.14 13.02
CA LEU A 166 -4.03 -10.62 13.14
C LEU A 166 -4.06 -12.04 13.73
N MET A 167 -5.19 -12.39 14.33
CA MET A 167 -5.45 -13.78 14.75
C MET A 167 -5.60 -14.72 13.53
N PRO A 168 -5.44 -16.05 13.71
CA PRO A 168 -5.72 -17.01 12.63
C PRO A 168 -7.15 -16.90 12.14
N GLY A 169 -7.37 -16.81 10.81
CA GLY A 169 -8.68 -16.57 10.21
C GLY A 169 -9.31 -15.24 10.61
N GLY A 170 -8.48 -14.27 11.02
CA GLY A 170 -8.93 -12.99 11.55
C GLY A 170 -9.20 -11.90 10.54
N ALA A 171 -9.09 -12.16 9.25
CA ALA A 171 -9.46 -11.21 8.20
C ALA A 171 -10.95 -11.31 7.87
N ASP A 172 -11.68 -10.21 8.03
CA ASP A 172 -13.12 -10.11 7.68
C ASP A 172 -13.31 -9.60 6.23
N VAL A 173 -12.23 -9.43 5.46
CA VAL A 173 -12.22 -8.89 4.08
C VAL A 173 -11.38 -9.77 3.16
N SER A 174 -11.57 -9.61 1.85
CA SER A 174 -10.84 -10.37 0.83
C SER A 174 -10.11 -9.44 -0.14
N VAL A 175 -9.03 -9.93 -0.75
CA VAL A 175 -8.29 -9.21 -1.80
C VAL A 175 -9.24 -8.79 -2.93
N GLY A 176 -9.13 -7.54 -3.36
CA GLY A 176 -9.96 -6.92 -4.40
C GLY A 176 -11.24 -6.24 -3.87
N SER A 177 -11.63 -6.43 -2.61
CA SER A 177 -12.76 -5.69 -2.03
C SER A 177 -12.40 -4.23 -1.76
N PHE A 178 -13.39 -3.35 -1.91
CA PHE A 178 -13.29 -1.96 -1.48
C PHE A 178 -13.89 -1.83 -0.09
N VAL A 179 -13.19 -1.18 0.82
CA VAL A 179 -13.65 -0.89 2.17
C VAL A 179 -13.77 0.61 2.39
N THR A 180 -14.72 1.01 3.24
CA THR A 180 -14.89 2.40 3.64
C THR A 180 -14.18 2.68 4.97
N GLU A 181 -13.78 3.95 5.19
CA GLU A 181 -13.20 4.36 6.47
C GLU A 181 -14.12 3.96 7.63
N GLY A 182 -13.55 3.29 8.62
CA GLY A 182 -14.27 2.84 9.81
C GLY A 182 -14.92 1.47 9.69
N GLU A 183 -14.99 0.90 8.52
CA GLU A 183 -15.51 -0.44 8.31
C GLU A 183 -14.67 -1.49 9.06
N PRO A 184 -15.30 -2.46 9.77
CA PRO A 184 -14.57 -3.59 10.33
C PRO A 184 -13.89 -4.39 9.22
N ILE A 185 -12.58 -4.67 9.39
CA ILE A 185 -11.77 -5.38 8.40
C ILE A 185 -11.14 -6.65 8.93
N GLY A 186 -11.09 -6.83 10.25
CA GLY A 186 -10.48 -8.00 10.86
C GLY A 186 -10.34 -7.88 12.37
N ARG A 187 -9.56 -8.80 12.95
CA ARG A 187 -9.37 -8.95 14.39
C ARG A 187 -7.90 -9.09 14.75
N THR A 188 -7.52 -8.42 15.83
CA THR A 188 -6.17 -8.48 16.41
C THR A 188 -5.83 -9.87 16.89
N GLY A 189 -4.56 -10.20 16.94
CA GLY A 189 -4.01 -11.47 17.40
C GLY A 189 -2.60 -11.31 17.95
N ASN A 190 -1.79 -12.37 17.76
CA ASN A 190 -0.41 -12.44 18.23
C ASN A 190 0.48 -13.25 17.29
N THR A 191 0.17 -13.28 15.99
CA THR A 191 0.93 -14.07 15.00
C THR A 191 2.20 -13.36 14.54
N GLY A 192 3.20 -14.16 14.12
CA GLY A 192 4.47 -13.63 13.63
C GLY A 192 5.44 -13.19 14.71
N PHE A 193 6.37 -12.28 14.37
CA PHE A 193 7.35 -11.76 15.33
C PHE A 193 6.68 -10.77 16.30
N SER A 194 6.18 -11.31 17.40
CA SER A 194 5.40 -10.60 18.41
C SER A 194 5.74 -11.09 19.82
N SER A 195 5.80 -10.18 20.78
CA SER A 195 6.01 -10.48 22.21
C SER A 195 4.72 -10.70 22.98
N GLY A 196 3.57 -10.39 22.41
CA GLY A 196 2.25 -10.49 23.03
C GLY A 196 1.17 -9.87 22.16
N PRO A 197 -0.12 -10.09 22.47
CA PRO A 197 -1.23 -9.57 21.69
C PRO A 197 -1.18 -8.06 21.52
N HIS A 198 -1.19 -7.59 20.27
CA HIS A 198 -1.20 -6.17 19.91
C HIS A 198 -1.67 -5.97 18.46
N LEU A 199 -2.01 -4.73 18.14
CA LEU A 199 -2.18 -4.28 16.75
C LEU A 199 -0.97 -3.48 16.35
N HIS A 200 -0.28 -3.90 15.31
CA HIS A 200 0.74 -3.12 14.61
C HIS A 200 0.14 -2.47 13.37
N VAL A 201 0.36 -1.17 13.20
CA VAL A 201 0.03 -0.49 11.94
C VAL A 201 1.16 0.40 11.46
N GLU A 202 1.29 0.47 10.14
CA GLU A 202 2.13 1.44 9.44
C GLU A 202 1.43 1.87 8.15
N ILE A 203 1.73 3.07 7.66
CA ILE A 203 1.36 3.50 6.32
C ILE A 203 2.63 3.71 5.52
N VAL A 204 2.67 3.14 4.32
CA VAL A 204 3.81 3.25 3.42
C VAL A 204 3.43 4.00 2.15
N ARG A 205 4.42 4.66 1.57
CA ARG A 205 4.43 5.17 0.19
C ARG A 205 5.54 4.51 -0.60
N LEU A 206 5.59 4.73 -1.89
CA LEU A 206 6.75 4.37 -2.70
C LEU A 206 7.78 5.51 -2.70
N ASN A 207 9.06 5.17 -2.56
CA ASN A 207 10.18 6.08 -2.77
C ASN A 207 10.58 6.15 -4.26
N SER A 208 11.63 6.89 -4.59
CA SER A 208 12.13 7.05 -5.97
C SER A 208 12.56 5.75 -6.64
N ASP A 209 12.91 4.74 -5.87
CA ASP A 209 13.32 3.42 -6.35
C ASP A 209 12.16 2.41 -6.35
N ILE A 210 10.91 2.92 -6.13
CA ILE A 210 9.66 2.16 -5.98
C ILE A 210 9.65 1.14 -4.84
N TRP A 211 10.48 1.36 -3.82
CA TRP A 211 10.43 0.59 -2.58
C TRP A 211 9.48 1.23 -1.56
N PRO A 212 8.75 0.44 -0.79
CA PRO A 212 7.90 0.96 0.27
C PRO A 212 8.73 1.58 1.41
N GLU A 213 8.36 2.78 1.83
CA GLU A 213 8.88 3.45 3.02
C GLU A 213 7.75 3.97 3.89
N THR A 214 7.89 3.86 5.20
CA THR A 214 6.87 4.31 6.14
C THR A 214 6.80 5.83 6.21
N ILE A 215 5.60 6.38 6.41
CA ILE A 215 5.35 7.81 6.57
C ILE A 215 4.68 8.10 7.92
N PRO A 216 4.85 9.33 8.47
CA PRO A 216 4.17 9.74 9.70
C PRO A 216 2.65 9.63 9.57
N ILE A 217 1.99 9.24 10.67
CA ILE A 217 0.53 9.15 10.74
C ILE A 217 0.01 10.10 11.82
N THR A 218 -0.97 10.91 11.45
CA THR A 218 -1.81 11.67 12.38
C THR A 218 -3.17 10.98 12.47
N PHE A 219 -3.46 10.39 13.63
CA PHE A 219 -4.75 9.73 13.87
C PHE A 219 -5.80 10.74 14.34
N PHE A 220 -7.02 10.64 13.80
CA PHE A 220 -8.18 11.33 14.36
C PHE A 220 -9.23 10.32 14.86
N ARG A 221 -10.01 10.72 15.85
CA ARG A 221 -11.13 9.93 16.33
C ARG A 221 -12.33 10.17 15.43
N ARG A 222 -12.99 9.09 15.05
CA ARG A 222 -14.31 9.19 14.43
C ARG A 222 -15.30 9.74 15.46
N PRO A 223 -16.21 10.65 15.06
CA PRO A 223 -17.35 10.98 15.92
C PRO A 223 -18.10 9.68 16.26
N THR A 224 -18.37 9.45 17.53
CA THR A 224 -19.31 8.40 17.94
C THR A 224 -20.65 8.82 17.35
N VAL A 225 -21.17 8.07 16.38
CA VAL A 225 -22.57 8.20 15.98
C VAL A 225 -23.34 7.73 17.22
N ALA A 226 -24.01 8.66 17.89
CA ALA A 226 -24.95 8.29 18.93
C ALA A 226 -25.94 7.34 18.27
N GLN A 227 -25.91 6.06 18.65
CA GLN A 227 -27.00 5.16 18.30
C GLN A 227 -28.23 5.78 18.93
N ASP A 228 -29.20 6.14 18.09
CA ASP A 228 -30.52 6.53 18.54
C ASP A 228 -30.98 5.42 19.48
N ILE A 229 -31.01 5.76 20.77
CA ILE A 229 -31.62 4.88 21.79
C ILE A 229 -33.11 4.93 21.49
N PRO A 230 -33.74 3.77 21.25
CA PRO A 230 -35.18 3.69 20.98
C PRO A 230 -36.02 4.21 22.12
#